data_436f1507a2b98899e158b4c9594f05bd
#
_entry.id   436f1507a2b98899e158b4c9594f05bd
#
_cell.length_a   1.000
_cell.length_b   1.000
_cell.length_c   1.000
_cell.angle_alpha   90.00
_cell.angle_beta   90.00
_cell.angle_gamma   90.00
#
_symmetry.space_group_name_H-M   'P 1'
#
loop_
_entity.id
_entity.type
_entity.pdbx_description
1 polymer ?
#
loop_
_entity_poly.entity_id
_entity_poly.type
_entity_poly.pdbx_seq_one_letter_code
_entity_poly.pdbx_strand_id
1 'polypeptide(L)'
;MGTRTPPPFERFLSEHGATVMRFLVVAVGSAHADDVYQETFLSALRAYPKVRDDGRLDRWILRIASRTAIDHHRRVAKGPTPTPMPPDRAVHDPEPLDDGLRDAVAALPAKQRIAVVLRHVMDRPYDEIAEVLGSTEGAARANVSAGLKSLRERVG
;
A
#
# COMPACT_ATOMS: atom_id res chain seq x y z
N MET A 1 17.08 -10.14 -21.30
CA MET A 1 17.65 -8.93 -20.75
C MET A 1 18.22 -9.20 -19.39
N GLY A 2 19.47 -8.82 -19.19
CA GLY A 2 20.17 -9.12 -17.96
C GLY A 2 19.63 -8.33 -16.78
N THR A 3 19.60 -8.98 -15.63
CA THR A 3 19.35 -8.32 -14.36
C THR A 3 20.56 -7.44 -14.02
N ARG A 4 20.28 -6.23 -13.60
CA ARG A 4 21.31 -5.28 -13.17
C ARG A 4 21.51 -5.39 -11.67
N THR A 5 22.68 -4.98 -11.21
CA THR A 5 22.89 -4.77 -9.78
C THR A 5 21.98 -3.63 -9.33
N PRO A 6 21.17 -3.84 -8.27
CA PRO A 6 20.33 -2.76 -7.78
C PRO A 6 21.18 -1.61 -7.24
N PRO A 7 20.66 -0.38 -7.24
CA PRO A 7 21.36 0.76 -6.67
C PRO A 7 21.59 0.57 -5.16
N PRO A 8 22.50 1.34 -4.54
CA PRO A 8 22.62 1.33 -3.08
C PRO A 8 21.25 1.57 -2.44
N PHE A 9 21.01 0.96 -1.30
CA PHE A 9 19.69 1.02 -0.65
C PHE A 9 19.25 2.45 -0.34
N GLU A 10 20.18 3.33 0.02
CA GLU A 10 19.86 4.73 0.28
C GLU A 10 19.27 5.42 -0.96
N ARG A 11 19.82 5.12 -2.13
CA ARG A 11 19.31 5.66 -3.39
C ARG A 11 17.95 5.06 -3.72
N PHE A 12 17.79 3.75 -3.53
CA PHE A 12 16.51 3.07 -3.69
C PHE A 12 15.44 3.71 -2.81
N LEU A 13 15.76 3.94 -1.54
CA LEU A 13 14.86 4.58 -0.58
C LEU A 13 14.49 6.00 -1.05
N SER A 14 15.45 6.77 -1.52
CA SER A 14 15.22 8.11 -2.04
C SER A 14 14.31 8.11 -3.27
N GLU A 15 14.48 7.15 -4.17
CA GLU A 15 13.69 7.07 -5.41
C GLU A 15 12.26 6.59 -5.18
N HIS A 16 12.03 5.70 -4.21
CA HIS A 16 10.75 5.04 -4.04
C HIS A 16 9.99 5.41 -2.77
N GLY A 17 10.64 6.08 -1.84
CA GLY A 17 10.05 6.38 -0.53
C GLY A 17 8.77 7.21 -0.62
N ALA A 18 8.77 8.26 -1.41
CA ALA A 18 7.58 9.11 -1.55
C ALA A 18 6.39 8.36 -2.15
N THR A 19 6.63 7.52 -3.13
CA THR A 19 5.59 6.69 -3.77
C THR A 19 4.98 5.72 -2.75
N VAL A 20 5.82 5.06 -1.95
CA VAL A 20 5.36 4.13 -0.93
C VAL A 20 4.57 4.87 0.15
N MET A 21 5.04 6.03 0.60
CA MET A 21 4.32 6.82 1.61
C MET A 21 2.93 7.25 1.09
N ARG A 22 2.85 7.72 -0.15
CA ARG A 22 1.59 8.07 -0.78
C ARG A 22 0.60 6.90 -0.79
N PHE A 23 1.09 5.73 -1.16
CA PHE A 23 0.30 4.51 -1.14
C PHE A 23 -0.19 4.20 0.28
N LEU A 24 0.70 4.24 1.26
CA LEU A 24 0.37 3.86 2.64
C LEU A 24 -0.60 4.84 3.31
N VAL A 25 -0.48 6.13 3.05
CA VAL A 25 -1.40 7.14 3.60
C VAL A 25 -2.84 6.79 3.25
N VAL A 26 -3.10 6.37 2.01
CA VAL A 26 -4.45 5.97 1.59
C VAL A 26 -4.79 4.57 2.07
N ALA A 27 -3.83 3.64 2.01
CA ALA A 27 -4.09 2.23 2.31
C ALA A 27 -4.35 1.96 3.80
N VAL A 28 -3.60 2.62 4.70
CA VAL A 28 -3.70 2.37 6.14
C VAL A 28 -4.12 3.61 6.94
N GLY A 29 -4.26 4.73 6.27
CA GLY A 29 -4.58 6.00 6.92
C GLY A 29 -3.32 6.72 7.41
N SER A 30 -3.41 8.05 7.48
CA SER A 30 -2.28 8.89 7.88
C SER A 30 -1.77 8.59 9.28
N ALA A 31 -2.65 8.14 10.17
CA ALA A 31 -2.30 7.82 11.55
C ALA A 31 -1.30 6.67 11.68
N HIS A 32 -1.35 5.72 10.75
CA HIS A 32 -0.53 4.49 10.81
C HIS A 32 0.52 4.42 9.70
N ALA A 33 0.49 5.36 8.76
CA ALA A 33 1.34 5.32 7.57
C ALA A 33 2.84 5.29 7.93
N ASP A 34 3.28 6.10 8.90
CA ASP A 34 4.69 6.14 9.29
C ASP A 34 5.18 4.81 9.83
N ASP A 35 4.40 4.17 10.69
CA ASP A 35 4.78 2.89 11.28
C ASP A 35 4.85 1.79 10.23
N VAL A 36 3.85 1.75 9.34
CA VAL A 36 3.82 0.76 8.25
C VAL A 36 4.93 1.03 7.23
N TYR A 37 5.24 2.31 6.98
CA TYR A 37 6.35 2.71 6.13
C TYR A 37 7.68 2.19 6.67
N GLN A 38 7.95 2.41 7.95
CA GLN A 38 9.18 1.92 8.58
C GLN A 38 9.26 0.40 8.50
N GLU A 39 8.20 -0.29 8.81
CA GLU A 39 8.14 -1.74 8.75
C GLU A 39 8.38 -2.25 7.32
N THR A 40 7.80 -1.58 6.33
CA THR A 40 7.98 -1.89 4.90
C THR A 40 9.46 -1.79 4.51
N PHE A 41 10.11 -0.68 4.85
CA PHE A 41 11.51 -0.47 4.44
C PHE A 41 12.49 -1.27 5.27
N LEU A 42 12.18 -1.64 6.50
CA LEU A 42 12.98 -2.61 7.25
C LEU A 42 12.92 -3.99 6.61
N SER A 43 11.75 -4.42 6.18
CA SER A 43 11.59 -5.67 5.44
C SER A 43 12.34 -5.63 4.11
N ALA A 44 12.23 -4.51 3.41
CA ALA A 44 12.95 -4.28 2.16
C ALA A 44 14.46 -4.35 2.35
N LEU A 45 14.98 -3.71 3.41
CA LEU A 45 16.40 -3.71 3.71
C LEU A 45 16.93 -5.12 3.94
N ARG A 46 16.17 -5.95 4.65
CA ARG A 46 16.55 -7.34 4.91
C ARG A 46 16.59 -8.17 3.64
N ALA A 47 15.68 -7.91 2.71
CA ALA A 47 15.59 -8.66 1.46
C ALA A 47 16.50 -8.11 0.36
N TYR A 48 16.96 -6.88 0.51
CA TYR A 48 17.67 -6.14 -0.54
C TYR A 48 18.94 -6.82 -1.05
N PRO A 49 19.78 -7.47 -0.20
CA PRO A 49 20.98 -8.15 -0.71
C PRO A 49 20.70 -9.24 -1.74
N LYS A 50 19.50 -9.80 -1.75
CA LYS A 50 19.10 -10.85 -2.69
C LYS A 50 18.31 -10.35 -3.88
N VAL A 51 18.02 -9.05 -3.91
CA VAL A 51 17.20 -8.44 -4.96
C VAL A 51 18.03 -8.31 -6.24
N ARG A 52 17.38 -8.59 -7.36
CA ARG A 52 17.91 -8.33 -8.69
C ARG A 52 17.11 -7.22 -9.35
N ASP A 53 17.81 -6.27 -9.93
CA ASP A 53 17.14 -5.17 -10.62
C ASP A 53 16.81 -5.59 -12.03
N ASP A 54 15.57 -6.01 -12.24
CA ASP A 54 15.00 -6.35 -13.54
C ASP A 54 14.17 -5.19 -14.14
N GLY A 55 14.31 -3.99 -13.59
CA GLY A 55 13.52 -2.83 -13.97
C GLY A 55 12.17 -2.75 -13.27
N ARG A 56 11.93 -3.59 -12.26
CA ARG A 56 10.65 -3.68 -11.56
C ARG A 56 10.78 -3.47 -10.06
N LEU A 57 11.75 -2.67 -9.64
CA LEU A 57 11.94 -2.38 -8.21
C LEU A 57 10.73 -1.64 -7.61
N ASP A 58 10.04 -0.84 -8.41
CA ASP A 58 8.81 -0.17 -7.99
C ASP A 58 7.71 -1.19 -7.63
N ARG A 59 7.55 -2.24 -8.42
CA ARG A 59 6.60 -3.32 -8.14
C ARG A 59 7.02 -4.14 -6.93
N TRP A 60 8.31 -4.41 -6.83
CA TRP A 60 8.87 -5.16 -5.73
C TRP A 60 8.58 -4.50 -4.37
N ILE A 61 8.85 -3.20 -4.27
CA ILE A 61 8.59 -2.48 -3.02
C ILE A 61 7.09 -2.33 -2.72
N LEU A 62 6.27 -2.12 -3.74
CA LEU A 62 4.81 -2.07 -3.56
C LEU A 62 4.25 -3.41 -3.10
N ARG A 63 4.84 -4.51 -3.54
CA ARG A 63 4.47 -5.84 -3.05
C ARG A 63 4.74 -5.99 -1.56
N ILE A 64 5.91 -5.54 -1.10
CA ILE A 64 6.24 -5.55 0.33
C ILE A 64 5.30 -4.62 1.10
N ALA A 65 5.10 -3.40 0.60
CA ALA A 65 4.21 -2.42 1.24
C ALA A 65 2.78 -2.94 1.34
N SER A 66 2.27 -3.57 0.28
CA SER A 66 0.92 -4.14 0.26
C SER A 66 0.77 -5.25 1.28
N ARG A 67 1.76 -6.14 1.36
CA ARG A 67 1.77 -7.23 2.32
C ARG A 67 1.80 -6.68 3.76
N THR A 68 2.66 -5.71 4.00
CA THR A 68 2.76 -5.07 5.32
C THR A 68 1.46 -4.37 5.69
N ALA A 69 0.82 -3.69 4.74
CA ALA A 69 -0.46 -3.04 4.95
C ALA A 69 -1.58 -4.04 5.27
N ILE A 70 -1.63 -5.16 4.55
CA ILE A 70 -2.61 -6.22 4.80
C ILE A 70 -2.41 -6.80 6.21
N ASP A 71 -1.17 -7.07 6.57
CA ASP A 71 -0.84 -7.60 7.92
C ASP A 71 -1.23 -6.61 9.00
N HIS A 72 -1.02 -5.32 8.76
CA HIS A 72 -1.44 -4.25 9.67
C HIS A 72 -2.96 -4.27 9.87
N HIS A 73 -3.74 -4.36 8.79
CA HIS A 73 -5.20 -4.44 8.87
C HIS A 73 -5.66 -5.66 9.68
N ARG A 74 -5.03 -6.79 9.48
CA ARG A 74 -5.36 -8.01 10.21
C ARG A 74 -5.07 -7.87 11.71
N ARG A 75 -3.96 -7.23 12.06
CA ARG A 75 -3.63 -6.97 13.46
C ARG A 75 -4.62 -6.03 14.13
N VAL A 76 -4.99 -4.95 13.44
CA VAL A 76 -5.96 -3.97 13.95
C VAL A 76 -7.33 -4.62 14.13
N ALA A 77 -7.76 -5.48 13.21
CA ALA A 77 -9.05 -6.16 13.29
C ALA A 77 -9.11 -7.18 14.42
N LYS A 78 -7.98 -7.75 14.83
CA LYS A 78 -7.90 -8.76 15.89
C LYS A 78 -7.50 -8.19 17.25
N GLY A 79 -6.91 -7.00 17.24
CA GLY A 79 -6.35 -6.42 18.44
C GLY A 79 -7.38 -5.73 19.32
N PRO A 80 -7.05 -5.57 20.61
CA PRO A 80 -7.82 -4.69 21.46
C PRO A 80 -7.69 -3.25 20.99
N THR A 81 -8.54 -2.41 21.47
CA THR A 81 -8.71 -0.99 21.16
C THR A 81 -7.45 -0.30 20.63
N PRO A 82 -7.51 0.34 19.48
CA PRO A 82 -6.36 1.09 18.99
C PRO A 82 -5.93 2.16 19.97
N THR A 83 -4.63 2.24 20.21
CA THR A 83 -4.05 3.27 21.05
C THR A 83 -4.37 4.63 20.43
N PRO A 84 -4.91 5.59 21.23
CA PRO A 84 -5.16 6.92 20.70
C PRO A 84 -3.87 7.52 20.18
N MET A 85 -3.91 7.98 18.95
CA MET A 85 -2.75 8.60 18.32
C MET A 85 -2.49 9.99 18.89
N PRO A 86 -1.22 10.34 19.13
CA PRO A 86 -0.89 11.73 19.41
C PRO A 86 -1.34 12.60 18.22
N PRO A 87 -2.03 13.73 18.47
CA PRO A 87 -2.58 14.54 17.39
C PRO A 87 -1.54 15.30 16.54
N ASP A 88 -0.25 15.20 16.85
CA ASP A 88 0.77 16.09 16.30
C ASP A 88 1.69 15.48 15.25
N ARG A 89 1.33 14.35 14.64
CA ARG A 89 2.12 13.90 13.50
C ARG A 89 1.71 14.70 12.28
N ALA A 90 2.60 15.63 11.90
CA ALA A 90 2.49 16.31 10.61
C ALA A 90 2.64 15.25 9.53
N VAL A 91 1.54 14.77 9.03
CA VAL A 91 1.53 13.86 7.92
C VAL A 91 1.42 14.68 6.66
N HIS A 92 2.34 14.44 5.73
CA HIS A 92 2.17 14.92 4.38
C HIS A 92 1.02 14.15 3.76
N ASP A 93 -0.18 14.71 3.89
CA ASP A 93 -1.33 14.20 3.18
C ASP A 93 -1.29 14.84 1.78
N PRO A 94 -0.92 14.09 0.72
CA PRO A 94 -0.77 14.67 -0.61
C PRO A 94 -2.10 15.17 -1.20
N GLU A 95 -3.23 14.61 -0.79
CA GLU A 95 -4.55 15.09 -1.16
C GLU A 95 -5.53 14.74 -0.05
N PRO A 96 -6.21 15.74 0.55
CA PRO A 96 -7.21 15.43 1.55
C PRO A 96 -8.37 14.69 0.90
N LEU A 97 -8.49 13.41 1.20
CA LEU A 97 -9.70 12.68 0.89
C LEU A 97 -10.81 13.22 1.80
N ASP A 98 -11.98 13.39 1.24
CA ASP A 98 -13.17 13.66 2.02
C ASP A 98 -13.28 12.62 3.15
N ASP A 99 -13.66 13.04 4.35
CA ASP A 99 -13.75 12.16 5.52
C ASP A 99 -14.68 10.98 5.27
N GLY A 100 -15.80 11.18 4.56
CA GLY A 100 -16.70 10.10 4.20
C GLY A 100 -16.06 9.06 3.29
N LEU A 101 -15.29 9.52 2.32
CA LEU A 101 -14.57 8.61 1.42
C LEU A 101 -13.44 7.88 2.16
N ARG A 102 -12.74 8.57 3.04
CA ARG A 102 -11.68 7.99 3.85
C ARG A 102 -12.24 6.86 4.73
N ASP A 103 -13.36 7.10 5.40
CA ASP A 103 -14.03 6.10 6.23
C ASP A 103 -14.53 4.92 5.39
N ALA A 104 -15.07 5.20 4.21
CA ALA A 104 -15.54 4.15 3.31
C ALA A 104 -14.40 3.26 2.83
N VAL A 105 -13.25 3.85 2.47
CA VAL A 105 -12.05 3.10 2.09
C VAL A 105 -11.56 2.27 3.27
N ALA A 106 -11.53 2.85 4.47
CA ALA A 106 -11.10 2.15 5.69
C ALA A 106 -11.99 0.96 6.04
N ALA A 107 -13.24 0.97 5.60
CA ALA A 107 -14.18 -0.12 5.88
C ALA A 107 -14.08 -1.28 4.87
N LEU A 108 -13.35 -1.13 3.77
CA LEU A 108 -13.17 -2.21 2.80
C LEU A 108 -12.35 -3.36 3.37
N PRO A 109 -12.66 -4.61 3.00
CA PRO A 109 -11.73 -5.72 3.27
C PRO A 109 -10.35 -5.41 2.72
N ALA A 110 -9.31 -5.88 3.41
CA ALA A 110 -7.93 -5.49 3.14
C ALA A 110 -7.52 -5.64 1.67
N LYS A 111 -7.80 -6.78 1.05
CA LYS A 111 -7.41 -7.01 -0.36
C LYS A 111 -8.16 -6.09 -1.33
N GLN A 112 -9.44 -5.84 -1.08
CA GLN A 112 -10.22 -4.91 -1.90
C GLN A 112 -9.68 -3.50 -1.76
N ARG A 113 -9.37 -3.08 -0.54
CA ARG A 113 -8.79 -1.76 -0.28
C ARG A 113 -7.49 -1.57 -1.04
N ILE A 114 -6.56 -2.51 -0.89
CA ILE A 114 -5.26 -2.43 -1.54
C ILE A 114 -5.41 -2.43 -3.08
N ALA A 115 -6.28 -3.28 -3.61
CA ALA A 115 -6.52 -3.32 -5.05
C ALA A 115 -7.07 -2.00 -5.59
N VAL A 116 -8.04 -1.42 -4.89
CA VAL A 116 -8.62 -0.12 -5.28
C VAL A 116 -7.57 0.98 -5.22
N VAL A 117 -6.76 1.03 -4.17
CA VAL A 117 -5.70 2.04 -4.03
C VAL A 117 -4.67 1.90 -5.15
N LEU A 118 -4.23 0.69 -5.45
CA LEU A 118 -3.26 0.45 -6.53
C LEU A 118 -3.83 0.87 -7.88
N ARG A 119 -5.10 0.59 -8.14
CA ARG A 119 -5.73 0.92 -9.42
C ARG A 119 -6.03 2.41 -9.58
N HIS A 120 -6.63 3.02 -8.57
CA HIS A 120 -7.18 4.38 -8.70
C HIS A 120 -6.33 5.48 -8.10
N VAL A 121 -5.50 5.20 -7.12
CA VAL A 121 -4.57 6.17 -6.54
C VAL A 121 -3.21 6.07 -7.20
N MET A 122 -2.70 4.86 -7.38
CA MET A 122 -1.37 4.62 -7.93
C MET A 122 -1.37 4.39 -9.44
N ASP A 123 -2.56 4.31 -10.03
CA ASP A 123 -2.74 4.16 -11.49
C ASP A 123 -2.00 2.94 -12.07
N ARG A 124 -2.09 1.80 -11.37
CA ARG A 124 -1.43 0.57 -11.80
C ARG A 124 -2.35 -0.31 -12.65
N PRO A 125 -1.83 -0.95 -13.70
CA PRO A 125 -2.63 -1.88 -14.50
C PRO A 125 -2.92 -3.16 -13.73
N TYR A 126 -3.96 -3.89 -14.15
CA TYR A 126 -4.42 -5.10 -13.43
C TYR A 126 -3.37 -6.21 -13.37
N ASP A 127 -2.56 -6.37 -14.40
CA ASP A 127 -1.48 -7.37 -14.39
C ASP A 127 -0.46 -7.08 -13.30
N GLU A 128 -0.14 -5.81 -13.09
CA GLU A 128 0.75 -5.38 -12.02
C GLU A 128 0.11 -5.54 -10.65
N ILE A 129 -1.16 -5.18 -10.52
CA ILE A 129 -1.90 -5.38 -9.27
C ILE A 129 -1.93 -6.86 -8.89
N ALA A 130 -2.17 -7.73 -9.86
CA ALA A 130 -2.14 -9.17 -9.65
C ALA A 130 -0.77 -9.64 -9.13
N GLU A 131 0.31 -9.15 -9.75
CA GLU A 131 1.68 -9.47 -9.32
C GLU A 131 1.94 -8.98 -7.90
N VAL A 132 1.58 -7.74 -7.60
CA VAL A 132 1.78 -7.14 -6.27
C VAL A 132 1.01 -7.89 -5.19
N LEU A 133 -0.23 -8.30 -5.47
CA LEU A 133 -1.06 -9.03 -4.51
C LEU A 133 -0.83 -10.54 -4.50
N GLY A 134 0.01 -11.06 -5.39
CA GLY A 134 0.22 -12.50 -5.51
C GLY A 134 -1.04 -13.22 -5.95
N SER A 135 -1.83 -12.63 -6.84
CA SER A 135 -3.11 -13.17 -7.30
C SER A 135 -3.16 -13.25 -8.82
N THR A 136 -4.30 -13.65 -9.35
CA THR A 136 -4.55 -13.62 -10.80
C THR A 136 -5.08 -12.25 -11.21
N GLU A 137 -4.96 -11.92 -12.48
CA GLU A 137 -5.51 -10.69 -13.03
C GLU A 137 -7.04 -10.63 -12.84
N GLY A 138 -7.73 -11.77 -13.02
CA GLY A 138 -9.16 -11.88 -12.76
C GLY A 138 -9.53 -11.57 -11.31
N ALA A 139 -8.74 -12.07 -10.36
CA ALA A 139 -8.93 -11.76 -8.95
C ALA A 139 -8.69 -10.29 -8.65
N ALA A 140 -7.67 -9.69 -9.28
CA ALA A 140 -7.39 -8.26 -9.12
C ALA A 140 -8.58 -7.42 -9.61
N ARG A 141 -9.14 -7.73 -10.79
CA ARG A 141 -10.32 -7.05 -11.33
C ARG A 141 -11.52 -7.20 -10.41
N ALA A 142 -11.74 -8.41 -9.90
CA ALA A 142 -12.85 -8.70 -8.99
C ALA A 142 -12.74 -7.90 -7.69
N ASN A 143 -11.54 -7.80 -7.12
CA ASN A 143 -11.32 -7.02 -5.91
C ASN A 143 -11.55 -5.52 -6.14
N VAL A 144 -11.11 -4.98 -7.26
CA VAL A 144 -11.36 -3.58 -7.60
C VAL A 144 -12.86 -3.33 -7.78
N SER A 145 -13.54 -4.19 -8.56
CA SER A 145 -14.98 -4.06 -8.79
C SER A 145 -15.80 -4.12 -7.50
N ALA A 146 -15.50 -5.10 -6.65
CA ALA A 146 -16.19 -5.25 -5.36
C ALA A 146 -15.94 -4.05 -4.44
N GLY A 147 -14.68 -3.58 -4.40
CA GLY A 147 -14.32 -2.41 -3.60
C GLY A 147 -15.05 -1.15 -4.07
N LEU A 148 -15.09 -0.90 -5.38
CA LEU A 148 -15.78 0.25 -5.95
C LEU A 148 -17.28 0.18 -5.68
N LYS A 149 -17.88 -0.99 -5.78
CA LYS A 149 -19.29 -1.18 -5.48
C LYS A 149 -19.59 -0.80 -4.04
N SER A 150 -18.81 -1.30 -3.11
CA SER A 150 -18.95 -0.98 -1.69
C SER A 150 -18.79 0.52 -1.43
N LEU A 151 -17.83 1.16 -2.08
CA LEU A 151 -17.62 2.60 -1.96
C LEU A 151 -18.84 3.39 -2.44
N ARG A 152 -19.41 3.03 -3.58
CA ARG A 152 -20.60 3.70 -4.12
C ARG A 152 -21.78 3.57 -3.17
N GLU A 153 -21.97 2.42 -2.57
CA GLU A 153 -23.06 2.18 -1.61
C GLU A 153 -22.92 3.01 -0.34
N ARG A 154 -21.67 3.28 0.09
CA ARG A 154 -21.43 4.03 1.31
C ARG A 154 -21.39 5.55 1.09
N VAL A 155 -20.96 5.99 -0.06
CA VAL A 155 -20.75 7.41 -0.36
C VAL A 155 -21.89 8.00 -1.18
N GLY A 156 -22.56 7.16 -1.93
CA GLY A 156 -23.73 7.55 -2.72
C GLY A 156 -25.01 7.52 -1.90
#